data_d3fadf28b2526d5179b1fbe84c16c459
#
_entry.id   d3fadf28b2526d5179b1fbe84c16c459
#
_cell.length_a   1.000
_cell.length_b   1.000
_cell.length_c   1.000
_cell.angle_alpha   90.00
_cell.angle_beta   90.00
_cell.angle_gamma   90.00
#
_symmetry.space_group_name_H-M   'P 1'
#
loop_
_entity.id
_entity.type
_entity.pdbx_description
1 polymer ?
#
loop_
_entity_poly.entity_id
_entity_poly.type
_entity_poly.pdbx_seq_one_letter_code
_entity_poly.pdbx_strand_id
1 'polypeptide(L)'
;VALTGAAAVACTLAISAPASAQPSDDSPSSTGAAHRSDNRPGPKTAEQTAKREKALALLKNGKAQLKAQTGGGATVALSPRKGDVVEFPVDKTDKIFTVLAEFGVESSGRLGTDPGPLHNEIPEPDPTKNNSSYWVDDFNKAHYEEMFNGSGESLADYYSKLSSGKYTAINTVSDWVKVPGNASSYGDNAVEDYGGAWAFIADSVDAWYANELKSKTATEIDAYLSQFDVWDRYDYNENGNFNEADGYLDHFQAVHAGGGEEGGAPADAIWSHRWYVNSTDYGTTGPVIDGRQNLYGGAQIGASKYFVGDYTVEPEDGGLGVFAHEFGHDLGLPDFYDTAGGENGTAFWTLMSSGSWLGHGDGSIGTTPGLMGPEEKLYLGWLDYVEVGAGQSVTHTLSPAQDAAAKGYQAVKVNLPNATRTANYVTPPEGNHAWW
;
A
#
# COMPACT_ATOMS: atom_id res chain seq x y z
N VAL A 1 47.60 -1.59 -39.07
CA VAL A 1 47.61 -0.96 -37.75
C VAL A 1 46.66 0.23 -37.81
N ALA A 2 45.46 0.07 -37.39
CA ALA A 2 44.49 1.15 -37.24
C ALA A 2 44.07 1.21 -35.77
N LEU A 3 44.49 2.26 -35.07
CA LEU A 3 43.97 2.68 -33.76
C LEU A 3 42.63 3.40 -34.00
N THR A 4 41.54 2.85 -33.53
CA THR A 4 40.30 3.56 -33.38
C THR A 4 40.16 3.96 -31.94
N GLY A 5 40.32 5.28 -31.70
CA GLY A 5 40.13 5.89 -30.42
C GLY A 5 38.63 5.94 -30.08
N ALA A 6 38.26 5.42 -28.93
CA ALA A 6 36.93 5.59 -28.35
C ALA A 6 36.87 7.02 -27.75
N ALA A 7 36.05 7.86 -28.36
CA ALA A 7 35.70 9.17 -27.78
C ALA A 7 34.64 8.94 -26.72
N ALA A 8 35.03 9.13 -25.45
CA ALA A 8 34.07 9.27 -24.36
C ALA A 8 33.42 10.66 -24.49
N VAL A 9 32.15 10.71 -24.86
CA VAL A 9 31.36 11.96 -24.78
C VAL A 9 30.93 12.11 -23.34
N ALA A 10 31.65 12.98 -22.60
CA ALA A 10 31.19 13.50 -21.33
C ALA A 10 30.18 14.61 -21.62
N CYS A 11 28.89 14.32 -21.54
CA CYS A 11 27.85 15.36 -21.48
C CYS A 11 27.89 16.02 -20.11
N THR A 12 28.59 17.16 -20.02
CA THR A 12 28.38 18.08 -18.90
C THR A 12 27.14 18.91 -19.21
N LEU A 13 26.01 18.51 -18.67
CA LEU A 13 24.85 19.37 -18.58
C LEU A 13 25.12 20.41 -17.50
N ALA A 14 25.47 21.61 -17.91
CA ALA A 14 25.41 22.78 -17.02
C ALA A 14 23.92 23.15 -16.89
N ILE A 15 23.26 22.59 -15.91
CA ILE A 15 21.94 23.05 -15.48
C ILE A 15 22.20 24.31 -14.63
N SER A 16 21.95 25.49 -15.22
CA SER A 16 21.76 26.68 -14.42
C SER A 16 20.42 26.48 -13.68
N ALA A 17 20.50 26.10 -12.42
CA ALA A 17 19.36 26.04 -11.53
C ALA A 17 18.73 27.44 -11.45
N PRO A 18 17.42 27.62 -11.68
CA PRO A 18 16.72 28.75 -11.11
C PRO A 18 16.89 28.63 -9.58
N ALA A 19 17.07 29.79 -8.92
CA ALA A 19 17.20 29.85 -7.48
C ALA A 19 16.03 29.03 -6.87
N SER A 20 16.38 27.88 -6.35
CA SER A 20 15.44 27.02 -5.63
C SER A 20 14.93 27.82 -4.44
N ALA A 21 13.62 28.05 -4.39
CA ALA A 21 13.00 27.93 -3.10
C ALA A 21 13.34 26.49 -2.64
N GLN A 22 14.33 26.34 -1.76
CA GLN A 22 14.34 25.20 -0.87
C GLN A 22 12.93 25.20 -0.24
N PRO A 23 12.21 24.09 -0.28
CA PRO A 23 11.20 23.90 0.74
C PRO A 23 11.97 24.16 2.04
N SER A 24 11.54 25.18 2.80
CA SER A 24 12.00 25.33 4.17
C SER A 24 11.90 23.93 4.79
N ASP A 25 12.90 23.54 5.58
CA ASP A 25 12.89 22.35 6.46
C ASP A 25 11.81 22.50 7.56
N ASP A 26 10.71 23.13 7.24
CA ASP A 26 9.45 23.16 7.92
C ASP A 26 8.55 22.02 7.40
N SER A 27 9.07 20.80 7.33
CA SER A 27 8.28 19.66 7.81
C SER A 27 7.86 20.06 9.22
N PRO A 28 6.55 20.08 9.57
CA PRO A 28 6.17 20.39 10.91
C PRO A 28 7.01 19.56 11.83
N SER A 29 7.90 20.21 12.58
CA SER A 29 8.76 19.54 13.53
C SER A 29 7.79 19.02 14.57
N SER A 30 7.38 17.76 14.41
CA SER A 30 6.71 17.01 15.45
C SER A 30 7.72 16.90 16.59
N THR A 31 7.70 17.89 17.47
CA THR A 31 8.42 17.83 18.73
C THR A 31 7.84 16.66 19.50
N GLY A 32 8.40 15.47 19.31
CA GLY A 32 8.31 14.38 20.25
C GLY A 32 7.44 13.18 19.95
N ALA A 33 6.76 13.06 18.80
CA ALA A 33 6.22 11.77 18.39
C ALA A 33 7.32 11.00 17.62
N ALA A 34 7.69 9.82 18.10
CA ALA A 34 8.49 8.91 17.31
C ALA A 34 7.77 8.70 15.97
N HIS A 35 8.46 8.83 14.84
CA HIS A 35 7.90 8.46 13.54
C HIS A 35 7.40 7.02 13.64
N ARG A 36 6.10 6.84 13.52
CA ARG A 36 5.50 5.52 13.53
C ARG A 36 5.55 5.00 12.11
N SER A 37 5.90 3.72 11.95
CA SER A 37 5.74 3.07 10.65
C SER A 37 4.25 3.06 10.31
N ASP A 38 3.91 3.50 9.11
CA ASP A 38 2.56 3.40 8.55
C ASP A 38 2.24 1.97 8.07
N ASN A 39 3.25 1.12 7.87
CA ASN A 39 3.08 -0.32 7.66
C ASN A 39 3.21 -1.09 8.98
N ARG A 40 2.10 -1.34 9.65
CA ARG A 40 2.08 -1.97 10.98
C ARG A 40 1.93 -3.50 10.88
N PRO A 41 2.66 -4.27 11.71
CA PRO A 41 2.67 -5.72 11.60
C PRO A 41 1.35 -6.35 12.07
N GLY A 42 0.80 -7.25 11.25
CA GLY A 42 -0.27 -8.16 11.62
C GLY A 42 0.25 -9.53 12.10
N PRO A 43 -0.65 -10.47 12.44
CA PRO A 43 -0.29 -11.75 13.05
C PRO A 43 0.66 -12.61 12.19
N LYS A 44 0.59 -12.45 10.88
CA LYS A 44 1.38 -13.24 9.91
C LYS A 44 2.50 -12.47 9.23
N THR A 45 2.65 -11.16 9.49
CA THR A 45 3.59 -10.29 8.78
C THR A 45 5.01 -10.86 8.79
N ALA A 46 5.55 -11.23 9.95
CA ALA A 46 6.92 -11.74 10.04
C ALA A 46 7.12 -13.04 9.26
N GLU A 47 6.14 -13.95 9.29
CA GLU A 47 6.19 -15.20 8.52
C GLU A 47 6.15 -14.93 7.03
N GLN A 48 5.24 -14.07 6.58
CA GLN A 48 5.09 -13.71 5.16
C GLN A 48 6.32 -12.97 4.62
N THR A 49 6.87 -12.03 5.38
CA THR A 49 8.12 -11.34 5.03
C THR A 49 9.26 -12.34 4.84
N ALA A 50 9.47 -13.24 5.79
CA ALA A 50 10.54 -14.25 5.69
C ALA A 50 10.34 -15.19 4.47
N LYS A 51 9.10 -15.62 4.20
CA LYS A 51 8.78 -16.41 3.02
C LYS A 51 9.04 -15.64 1.72
N ARG A 52 8.64 -14.36 1.67
CA ARG A 52 8.84 -13.47 0.52
C ARG A 52 10.33 -13.25 0.24
N GLU A 53 11.12 -12.91 1.26
CA GLU A 53 12.57 -12.74 1.14
C GLU A 53 13.25 -14.00 0.62
N LYS A 54 12.87 -15.18 1.13
CA LYS A 54 13.38 -16.46 0.63
C LYS A 54 13.00 -16.69 -0.83
N ALA A 55 11.76 -16.40 -1.23
CA ALA A 55 11.31 -16.51 -2.62
C ALA A 55 12.12 -15.58 -3.53
N LEU A 56 12.29 -14.31 -3.12
CA LEU A 56 13.09 -13.33 -3.88
C LEU A 56 14.55 -13.77 -4.03
N ALA A 57 15.15 -14.31 -2.96
CA ALA A 57 16.50 -14.85 -3.02
C ALA A 57 16.61 -16.02 -4.01
N LEU A 58 15.62 -16.91 -4.07
CA LEU A 58 15.57 -18.02 -5.03
C LEU A 58 15.40 -17.51 -6.46
N LEU A 59 14.53 -16.53 -6.70
CA LEU A 59 14.34 -15.89 -8.00
C LEU A 59 15.62 -15.17 -8.44
N LYS A 60 16.20 -14.32 -7.57
CA LYS A 60 17.44 -13.56 -7.85
C LYS A 60 18.61 -14.47 -8.22
N ASN A 61 18.66 -15.67 -7.66
CA ASN A 61 19.73 -16.65 -7.92
C ASN A 61 19.42 -17.66 -9.05
N GLY A 62 18.30 -17.50 -9.75
CA GLY A 62 17.86 -18.40 -10.83
C GLY A 62 17.53 -19.81 -10.34
N LYS A 63 17.31 -20.00 -9.03
CA LYS A 63 16.99 -21.31 -8.41
C LYS A 63 15.49 -21.61 -8.38
N ALA A 64 14.65 -20.61 -8.64
CA ALA A 64 13.22 -20.75 -8.77
C ALA A 64 12.71 -19.85 -9.90
N GLN A 65 11.47 -20.08 -10.30
CA GLN A 65 10.75 -19.29 -11.30
C GLN A 65 9.32 -19.04 -10.80
N LEU A 66 8.73 -17.94 -11.22
CA LEU A 66 7.30 -17.69 -11.06
C LEU A 66 6.50 -18.72 -11.84
N LYS A 67 5.55 -19.37 -11.17
CA LYS A 67 4.63 -20.35 -11.77
C LYS A 67 3.22 -19.79 -11.68
N ALA A 68 2.64 -19.47 -12.84
CA ALA A 68 1.26 -18.97 -12.91
C ALA A 68 0.27 -19.94 -12.26
N GLN A 69 -0.72 -19.39 -11.56
CA GLN A 69 -1.85 -20.13 -11.00
C GLN A 69 -3.11 -19.95 -11.85
N THR A 70 -3.99 -20.94 -11.78
CA THR A 70 -5.33 -20.81 -12.37
C THR A 70 -6.15 -19.84 -11.50
N GLY A 71 -6.73 -18.82 -12.12
CA GLY A 71 -7.47 -17.79 -11.39
C GLY A 71 -6.69 -16.49 -11.19
N GLY A 72 -5.41 -16.45 -11.53
CA GLY A 72 -4.52 -15.31 -11.36
C GLY A 72 -3.48 -15.55 -10.28
N GLY A 73 -2.51 -14.64 -10.21
CA GLY A 73 -1.36 -14.79 -9.34
C GLY A 73 -0.30 -15.76 -9.91
N ALA A 74 0.87 -15.70 -9.32
CA ALA A 74 1.94 -16.66 -9.61
C ALA A 74 2.63 -17.06 -8.30
N THR A 75 3.11 -18.29 -8.20
CA THR A 75 3.77 -18.78 -7.00
C THR A 75 5.23 -19.12 -7.22
N VAL A 76 6.01 -19.01 -6.15
CA VAL A 76 7.38 -19.50 -6.04
C VAL A 76 7.44 -20.59 -4.99
N ALA A 77 7.91 -21.77 -5.35
CA ALA A 77 8.15 -22.86 -4.41
C ALA A 77 9.38 -22.55 -3.56
N LEU A 78 9.24 -22.62 -2.23
CA LEU A 78 10.30 -22.39 -1.27
C LEU A 78 11.07 -23.68 -0.95
N SER A 79 10.44 -24.84 -1.16
CA SER A 79 11.03 -26.16 -0.99
C SER A 79 10.26 -27.19 -1.82
N PRO A 80 10.74 -28.47 -1.88
CA PRO A 80 10.00 -29.54 -2.53
C PRO A 80 8.68 -29.96 -1.85
N ARG A 81 8.42 -29.44 -0.64
CA ARG A 81 7.16 -29.75 0.10
C ARG A 81 5.99 -29.10 -0.61
N LYS A 82 4.91 -29.85 -0.84
CA LYS A 82 3.66 -29.29 -1.38
C LYS A 82 3.09 -28.26 -0.40
N GLY A 83 2.62 -27.13 -0.92
CA GLY A 83 2.10 -26.02 -0.11
C GLY A 83 3.16 -25.06 0.44
N ASP A 84 4.46 -25.39 0.40
CA ASP A 84 5.53 -24.46 0.80
C ASP A 84 5.85 -23.50 -0.35
N VAL A 85 4.96 -22.54 -0.55
CA VAL A 85 4.97 -21.60 -1.67
C VAL A 85 4.70 -20.17 -1.19
N VAL A 86 5.05 -19.19 -2.03
CA VAL A 86 4.71 -17.77 -1.84
C VAL A 86 4.04 -17.28 -3.11
N GLU A 87 2.95 -16.57 -2.98
CA GLU A 87 2.26 -15.94 -4.09
C GLU A 87 2.84 -14.55 -4.42
N PHE A 88 2.74 -14.20 -5.69
CA PHE A 88 3.05 -12.89 -6.26
C PHE A 88 1.84 -12.40 -7.07
N PRO A 89 1.45 -11.13 -6.98
CA PRO A 89 0.28 -10.59 -7.67
C PRO A 89 0.54 -10.34 -9.16
N VAL A 90 0.75 -11.42 -9.93
CA VAL A 90 1.07 -11.40 -11.36
C VAL A 90 -0.10 -11.96 -12.15
N ASP A 91 -0.54 -11.26 -13.20
CA ASP A 91 -1.73 -11.57 -13.98
C ASP A 91 -2.99 -11.70 -13.08
N LYS A 92 -3.12 -10.76 -12.14
CA LYS A 92 -4.15 -10.78 -11.09
C LYS A 92 -5.07 -9.56 -11.19
N THR A 93 -6.33 -9.77 -10.92
CA THR A 93 -7.32 -8.71 -10.73
C THR A 93 -7.87 -8.81 -9.32
N ASP A 94 -7.65 -7.77 -8.53
CA ASP A 94 -8.13 -7.70 -7.16
C ASP A 94 -9.26 -6.68 -7.03
N LYS A 95 -10.21 -6.99 -6.16
CA LYS A 95 -11.30 -6.10 -5.80
C LYS A 95 -11.07 -5.52 -4.42
N ILE A 96 -11.11 -4.20 -4.32
CA ILE A 96 -10.94 -3.45 -3.09
C ILE A 96 -12.32 -2.99 -2.63
N PHE A 97 -12.65 -3.23 -1.38
CA PHE A 97 -13.86 -2.69 -0.77
C PHE A 97 -13.52 -1.48 0.08
N THR A 98 -14.01 -0.30 -0.32
CA THR A 98 -13.78 0.97 0.36
C THR A 98 -15.03 1.45 1.07
N VAL A 99 -14.90 1.71 2.37
CA VAL A 99 -15.94 2.34 3.19
C VAL A 99 -15.57 3.79 3.49
N LEU A 100 -16.47 4.72 3.17
CA LEU A 100 -16.36 6.13 3.54
C LEU A 100 -17.05 6.33 4.90
N ALA A 101 -16.32 6.83 5.92
CA ALA A 101 -16.85 6.96 7.27
C ALA A 101 -16.60 8.35 7.87
N GLU A 102 -17.66 9.01 8.28
CA GLU A 102 -17.62 10.28 9.02
C GLU A 102 -17.84 10.06 10.52
N PHE A 103 -17.35 10.97 11.34
CA PHE A 103 -17.33 10.81 12.78
C PHE A 103 -18.62 11.28 13.45
N GLY A 104 -18.93 10.68 14.58
CA GLY A 104 -20.08 10.97 15.40
C GLY A 104 -19.79 11.95 16.54
N VAL A 105 -20.53 11.77 17.62
CA VAL A 105 -20.52 12.70 18.78
C VAL A 105 -20.06 12.03 20.06
N GLU A 106 -19.92 10.72 20.08
CA GLU A 106 -19.50 10.00 21.28
C GLU A 106 -18.02 10.24 21.53
N SER A 107 -17.69 10.69 22.72
CA SER A 107 -16.32 10.94 23.15
C SER A 107 -15.92 9.95 24.23
N SER A 108 -14.68 9.51 24.21
CA SER A 108 -14.12 8.68 25.29
C SER A 108 -14.06 9.40 26.64
N GLY A 109 -14.29 10.72 26.66
CA GLY A 109 -14.19 11.57 27.85
C GLY A 109 -12.77 11.79 28.37
N ARG A 110 -11.76 11.19 27.72
CA ARG A 110 -10.33 11.31 28.09
C ARG A 110 -9.56 12.20 27.12
N LEU A 111 -10.11 12.44 25.93
CA LEU A 111 -9.50 13.09 24.78
C LEU A 111 -10.41 14.24 24.32
N GLY A 112 -10.20 14.81 23.17
CA GLY A 112 -11.04 15.85 22.61
C GLY A 112 -12.52 15.50 22.66
N THR A 113 -13.36 16.47 22.99
CA THR A 113 -14.81 16.27 23.16
C THR A 113 -15.63 16.81 22.00
N ASP A 114 -14.97 17.43 21.02
CA ASP A 114 -15.64 18.02 19.87
C ASP A 114 -16.19 16.94 18.97
N PRO A 115 -17.46 17.04 18.52
CA PRO A 115 -18.06 16.08 17.61
C PRO A 115 -17.44 16.17 16.21
N GLY A 116 -17.59 15.11 15.42
CA GLY A 116 -17.12 15.06 14.04
C GLY A 116 -15.64 14.76 13.88
N PRO A 117 -15.00 15.20 12.78
CA PRO A 117 -15.58 15.97 11.69
C PRO A 117 -16.56 15.16 10.81
N LEU A 118 -17.39 15.88 10.07
CA LEU A 118 -18.15 15.33 8.96
C LEU A 118 -17.35 15.52 7.66
N HIS A 119 -17.70 14.79 6.61
CA HIS A 119 -17.10 15.02 5.30
C HIS A 119 -17.49 16.40 4.74
N ASN A 120 -16.65 16.96 3.89
CA ASN A 120 -16.80 18.32 3.31
C ASN A 120 -16.69 19.45 4.35
N GLU A 121 -16.11 19.22 5.51
CA GLU A 121 -15.84 20.28 6.50
C GLU A 121 -14.42 20.86 6.39
N ILE A 122 -13.55 20.28 5.56
CA ILE A 122 -12.20 20.80 5.30
C ILE A 122 -12.32 22.11 4.49
N PRO A 123 -11.82 23.25 5.01
CA PRO A 123 -11.86 24.47 4.25
C PRO A 123 -10.91 24.45 3.05
N GLU A 124 -11.29 25.10 1.94
CA GLU A 124 -10.42 25.25 0.78
C GLU A 124 -9.06 25.86 1.19
N PRO A 125 -7.95 25.17 0.99
CA PRO A 125 -6.63 25.69 1.33
C PRO A 125 -6.19 26.77 0.35
N ASP A 126 -5.30 27.66 0.81
CA ASP A 126 -4.54 28.56 -0.08
C ASP A 126 -3.21 27.82 -0.42
N PRO A 127 -3.07 27.19 -1.58
CA PRO A 127 -1.90 26.38 -1.90
C PRO A 127 -0.61 27.20 -1.99
N THR A 128 -0.71 28.53 -2.03
CA THR A 128 0.48 29.41 -1.95
C THR A 128 1.04 29.54 -0.54
N LYS A 129 0.28 29.15 0.49
CA LYS A 129 0.65 29.21 1.90
C LYS A 129 0.75 27.84 2.53
N ASN A 130 -0.13 26.95 2.14
CA ASN A 130 -0.17 25.57 2.62
C ASN A 130 -0.55 24.65 1.46
N ASN A 131 0.34 23.77 1.07
CA ASN A 131 0.15 22.76 0.05
C ASN A 131 0.50 21.38 0.65
N SER A 132 -0.11 21.06 1.80
CA SER A 132 0.13 19.80 2.52
C SER A 132 -1.00 18.79 2.36
N SER A 133 -2.12 19.18 1.74
CA SER A 133 -3.28 18.31 1.54
C SER A 133 -3.90 18.50 0.17
N TYR A 134 -4.54 17.47 -0.32
CA TYR A 134 -5.40 17.51 -1.51
C TYR A 134 -6.77 18.07 -1.14
N TRP A 135 -7.41 18.82 -2.03
CA TRP A 135 -8.72 19.38 -1.75
C TRP A 135 -9.61 19.43 -2.99
N VAL A 136 -10.88 19.10 -2.80
CA VAL A 136 -11.98 19.31 -3.76
C VAL A 136 -13.19 19.86 -3.01
N ASP A 137 -14.13 20.46 -3.73
CA ASP A 137 -15.33 21.06 -3.17
C ASP A 137 -16.38 20.05 -2.67
N ASP A 138 -16.27 18.77 -3.09
CA ASP A 138 -17.19 17.69 -2.71
C ASP A 138 -16.50 16.33 -2.71
N PHE A 139 -16.14 15.84 -1.54
CA PHE A 139 -15.57 14.52 -1.31
C PHE A 139 -16.66 13.43 -1.27
N ASN A 140 -17.52 13.42 -2.26
CA ASN A 140 -18.57 12.41 -2.37
C ASN A 140 -18.05 11.08 -2.92
N LYS A 141 -18.90 10.06 -2.88
CA LYS A 141 -18.59 8.73 -3.43
C LYS A 141 -18.08 8.79 -4.88
N ALA A 142 -18.67 9.63 -5.73
CA ALA A 142 -18.29 9.71 -7.16
C ALA A 142 -16.86 10.26 -7.32
N HIS A 143 -16.41 11.15 -6.43
CA HIS A 143 -15.02 11.60 -6.39
C HIS A 143 -14.05 10.45 -6.18
N TYR A 144 -14.30 9.59 -5.18
CA TYR A 144 -13.43 8.44 -4.93
C TYR A 144 -13.55 7.35 -6.00
N GLU A 145 -14.75 7.14 -6.57
CA GLU A 145 -14.91 6.22 -7.70
C GLU A 145 -14.05 6.66 -8.90
N GLU A 146 -13.96 7.97 -9.19
CA GLU A 146 -13.09 8.49 -10.24
C GLU A 146 -11.62 8.41 -9.86
N MET A 147 -11.24 8.77 -8.62
CA MET A 147 -9.86 8.67 -8.13
C MET A 147 -9.34 7.23 -8.18
N PHE A 148 -10.19 6.24 -7.89
CA PHE A 148 -9.74 4.85 -7.85
C PHE A 148 -9.87 4.12 -9.18
N ASN A 149 -10.91 4.40 -9.99
CA ASN A 149 -11.22 3.62 -11.19
C ASN A 149 -11.23 4.46 -12.48
N GLY A 150 -10.97 5.76 -12.41
CA GLY A 150 -11.00 6.66 -13.55
C GLY A 150 -10.03 6.26 -14.66
N SER A 151 -10.22 6.85 -15.84
CA SER A 151 -9.47 6.49 -17.05
C SER A 151 -8.07 7.09 -17.13
N GLY A 152 -7.66 7.92 -16.19
CA GLY A 152 -6.33 8.53 -16.12
C GLY A 152 -6.03 9.05 -14.73
N GLU A 153 -4.79 8.94 -14.28
CA GLU A 153 -4.34 9.33 -12.94
C GLU A 153 -5.25 8.79 -11.82
N SER A 154 -5.60 7.51 -11.93
CA SER A 154 -6.37 6.77 -10.94
C SER A 154 -5.53 5.65 -10.34
N LEU A 155 -5.98 5.09 -9.21
CA LEU A 155 -5.33 3.94 -8.59
C LEU A 155 -5.20 2.76 -9.56
N ALA A 156 -6.28 2.46 -10.31
CA ALA A 156 -6.30 1.39 -11.30
C ALA A 156 -5.31 1.64 -12.45
N ASP A 157 -5.31 2.86 -13.01
CA ASP A 157 -4.39 3.25 -14.09
C ASP A 157 -2.93 3.21 -13.60
N TYR A 158 -2.68 3.73 -12.39
CA TYR A 158 -1.36 3.76 -11.77
C TYR A 158 -0.78 2.35 -11.61
N TYR A 159 -1.50 1.44 -10.97
CA TYR A 159 -1.05 0.07 -10.76
C TYR A 159 -0.97 -0.75 -12.05
N SER A 160 -1.85 -0.49 -13.03
CA SER A 160 -1.75 -1.08 -14.36
C SER A 160 -0.46 -0.66 -15.07
N LYS A 161 -0.09 0.62 -15.01
CA LYS A 161 1.18 1.12 -15.57
C LYS A 161 2.39 0.54 -14.87
N LEU A 162 2.41 0.52 -13.55
CA LEU A 162 3.53 -0.02 -12.77
C LEU A 162 3.76 -1.50 -13.03
N SER A 163 2.71 -2.27 -13.14
CA SER A 163 2.77 -3.72 -13.37
C SER A 163 2.99 -4.10 -14.83
N SER A 164 3.01 -3.14 -15.76
CA SER A 164 2.97 -3.39 -17.21
C SER A 164 1.76 -4.23 -17.64
N GLY A 165 0.61 -3.89 -17.06
CA GLY A 165 -0.67 -4.56 -17.31
C GLY A 165 -0.84 -5.92 -16.64
N LYS A 166 0.09 -6.33 -15.77
CA LYS A 166 0.02 -7.62 -15.05
C LYS A 166 -0.90 -7.58 -13.83
N TYR A 167 -1.30 -6.39 -13.38
CA TYR A 167 -2.15 -6.21 -12.21
C TYR A 167 -3.25 -5.19 -12.48
N THR A 168 -4.44 -5.50 -11.99
CA THR A 168 -5.61 -4.62 -12.08
C THR A 168 -6.25 -4.49 -10.71
N ALA A 169 -6.40 -3.28 -10.22
CA ALA A 169 -7.19 -2.95 -9.04
C ALA A 169 -8.57 -2.47 -9.47
N ILE A 170 -9.62 -2.98 -8.84
CA ILE A 170 -11.01 -2.53 -9.05
C ILE A 170 -11.57 -2.16 -7.69
N ASN A 171 -11.82 -0.89 -7.46
CA ASN A 171 -12.33 -0.40 -6.19
C ASN A 171 -13.86 -0.25 -6.23
N THR A 172 -14.50 -0.63 -5.14
CA THR A 172 -15.93 -0.43 -4.92
C THR A 172 -16.13 0.42 -3.67
N VAL A 173 -16.68 1.61 -3.86
CA VAL A 173 -16.80 2.64 -2.83
C VAL A 173 -18.22 2.64 -2.26
N SER A 174 -18.36 2.73 -0.92
CA SER A 174 -19.65 2.91 -0.26
C SER A 174 -20.14 4.37 -0.32
N ASP A 175 -21.38 4.61 0.04
CA ASP A 175 -21.78 5.94 0.47
C ASP A 175 -21.16 6.23 1.85
N TRP A 176 -21.10 7.52 2.24
CA TRP A 176 -20.66 7.92 3.57
C TRP A 176 -21.56 7.31 4.64
N VAL A 177 -20.96 6.67 5.62
CA VAL A 177 -21.63 6.19 6.85
C VAL A 177 -21.08 6.92 8.04
N LYS A 178 -21.78 6.85 9.17
CA LYS A 178 -21.38 7.57 10.38
C LYS A 178 -21.02 6.59 11.49
N VAL A 179 -19.78 6.67 11.98
CA VAL A 179 -19.37 5.95 13.18
C VAL A 179 -19.83 6.69 14.45
N PRO A 180 -20.02 6.01 15.59
CA PRO A 180 -20.54 6.65 16.79
C PRO A 180 -19.57 7.66 17.43
N GLY A 181 -18.27 7.35 17.42
CA GLY A 181 -17.23 8.14 18.08
C GLY A 181 -16.81 9.38 17.28
N ASN A 182 -16.27 10.36 17.99
CA ASN A 182 -15.58 11.50 17.38
C ASN A 182 -14.15 11.11 16.96
N ALA A 183 -13.51 11.92 16.11
CA ALA A 183 -12.17 11.61 15.58
C ALA A 183 -11.15 11.30 16.68
N SER A 184 -11.08 12.11 17.74
CA SER A 184 -10.16 11.92 18.87
C SER A 184 -10.32 10.57 19.58
N SER A 185 -11.49 9.95 19.52
CA SER A 185 -11.73 8.65 20.15
C SER A 185 -11.05 7.50 19.41
N TYR A 186 -10.69 7.71 18.15
CA TYR A 186 -10.08 6.72 17.28
C TYR A 186 -8.62 7.04 16.93
N GLY A 187 -8.32 8.32 16.65
CA GLY A 187 -7.05 8.74 16.09
C GLY A 187 -6.05 9.32 17.08
N ASP A 188 -6.47 9.73 18.29
CA ASP A 188 -5.53 10.30 19.25
C ASP A 188 -4.35 9.34 19.49
N ASN A 189 -3.14 9.87 19.35
CA ASN A 189 -1.90 9.13 19.48
C ASN A 189 -1.75 8.31 20.79
N ALA A 190 -2.49 8.71 21.86
CA ALA A 190 -2.52 7.96 23.11
C ALA A 190 -3.41 6.70 23.07
N VAL A 191 -4.28 6.56 22.06
CA VAL A 191 -5.19 5.41 21.93
C VAL A 191 -4.98 4.61 20.65
N GLU A 192 -4.35 5.18 19.66
CA GLU A 192 -4.16 4.56 18.35
C GLU A 192 -3.40 3.22 18.45
N ASP A 193 -2.32 3.18 19.24
CA ASP A 193 -1.53 1.97 19.47
C ASP A 193 -2.27 0.91 20.33
N TYR A 194 -3.39 1.30 20.95
CA TYR A 194 -4.19 0.45 21.84
C TYR A 194 -5.56 0.09 21.26
N GLY A 195 -5.71 0.22 19.94
CA GLY A 195 -6.91 -0.21 19.24
C GLY A 195 -7.89 0.90 18.88
N GLY A 196 -7.51 2.18 18.95
CA GLY A 196 -8.36 3.28 18.46
C GLY A 196 -8.69 3.13 16.98
N ALA A 197 -7.66 2.95 16.14
CA ALA A 197 -7.84 2.69 14.72
C ALA A 197 -8.62 1.39 14.45
N TRP A 198 -8.43 0.35 15.27
CA TRP A 198 -9.20 -0.89 15.14
C TRP A 198 -10.68 -0.70 15.44
N ALA A 199 -10.99 0.12 16.45
CA ALA A 199 -12.37 0.48 16.76
C ALA A 199 -13.00 1.27 15.60
N PHE A 200 -12.24 2.18 14.96
CA PHE A 200 -12.72 2.89 13.77
C PHE A 200 -13.07 1.93 12.63
N ILE A 201 -12.22 0.95 12.33
CA ILE A 201 -12.49 -0.04 11.28
C ILE A 201 -13.74 -0.86 11.63
N ALA A 202 -13.82 -1.38 12.86
CA ALA A 202 -14.98 -2.18 13.31
C ALA A 202 -16.29 -1.38 13.23
N ASP A 203 -16.29 -0.15 13.76
CA ASP A 203 -17.47 0.73 13.75
C ASP A 203 -17.85 1.16 12.32
N SER A 204 -16.87 1.33 11.42
CA SER A 204 -17.11 1.67 10.02
C SER A 204 -17.83 0.55 9.28
N VAL A 205 -17.40 -0.70 9.44
CA VAL A 205 -18.07 -1.83 8.78
C VAL A 205 -19.41 -2.16 9.41
N ASP A 206 -19.58 -1.93 10.72
CA ASP A 206 -20.87 -2.07 11.41
C ASP A 206 -21.86 -1.00 10.94
N ALA A 207 -21.41 0.25 10.83
CA ALA A 207 -22.22 1.34 10.31
C ALA A 207 -22.63 1.12 8.86
N TRP A 208 -21.70 0.64 8.01
CA TRP A 208 -22.00 0.26 6.65
C TRP A 208 -23.04 -0.87 6.58
N TYR A 209 -22.84 -1.94 7.34
CA TYR A 209 -23.76 -3.07 7.38
C TYR A 209 -25.16 -2.64 7.84
N ALA A 210 -25.25 -1.83 8.89
CA ALA A 210 -26.53 -1.29 9.38
C ALA A 210 -27.22 -0.39 8.35
N ASN A 211 -26.43 0.35 7.54
CA ASN A 211 -26.95 1.17 6.45
C ASN A 211 -27.52 0.28 5.33
N GLU A 212 -26.82 -0.76 4.94
CA GLU A 212 -27.27 -1.70 3.91
C GLU A 212 -28.56 -2.45 4.30
N LEU A 213 -28.71 -2.79 5.57
CA LEU A 213 -29.95 -3.45 6.08
C LEU A 213 -31.22 -2.58 5.94
N LYS A 214 -31.09 -1.27 5.68
CA LYS A 214 -32.27 -0.42 5.40
C LYS A 214 -32.94 -0.76 4.07
N SER A 215 -32.20 -1.38 3.16
CA SER A 215 -32.67 -1.70 1.79
C SER A 215 -32.43 -3.13 1.34
N LYS A 216 -31.59 -3.88 2.04
CA LYS A 216 -31.18 -5.26 1.70
C LYS A 216 -31.41 -6.20 2.87
N THR A 217 -31.56 -7.47 2.57
CA THR A 217 -31.53 -8.55 3.56
C THR A 217 -30.10 -8.94 3.90
N ALA A 218 -29.86 -9.54 5.05
CA ALA A 218 -28.56 -10.08 5.43
C ALA A 218 -28.00 -11.06 4.37
N THR A 219 -28.84 -11.88 3.76
CA THR A 219 -28.43 -12.80 2.70
C THR A 219 -27.93 -12.07 1.43
N GLU A 220 -28.59 -10.97 1.06
CA GLU A 220 -28.14 -10.14 -0.09
C GLU A 220 -26.83 -9.43 0.24
N ILE A 221 -26.63 -9.01 1.48
CA ILE A 221 -25.36 -8.41 1.92
C ILE A 221 -24.25 -9.46 1.91
N ASP A 222 -24.48 -10.67 2.42
CA ASP A 222 -23.53 -11.77 2.35
C ASP A 222 -23.17 -12.13 0.90
N ALA A 223 -24.15 -12.17 0.01
CA ALA A 223 -23.91 -12.40 -1.42
C ALA A 223 -23.09 -11.27 -2.07
N TYR A 224 -23.31 -10.03 -1.64
CA TYR A 224 -22.51 -8.88 -2.09
C TYR A 224 -21.07 -8.96 -1.59
N LEU A 225 -20.85 -9.28 -0.32
CA LEU A 225 -19.51 -9.38 0.28
C LEU A 225 -18.69 -10.53 -0.29
N SER A 226 -19.33 -11.63 -0.74
CA SER A 226 -18.64 -12.81 -1.28
C SER A 226 -17.74 -12.52 -2.48
N GLN A 227 -17.95 -11.42 -3.20
CA GLN A 227 -17.10 -11.03 -4.32
C GLN A 227 -15.74 -10.47 -3.90
N PHE A 228 -15.57 -10.12 -2.63
CA PHE A 228 -14.35 -9.57 -2.04
C PHE A 228 -13.62 -10.60 -1.16
N ASP A 229 -14.05 -11.84 -1.13
CA ASP A 229 -13.45 -12.96 -0.44
C ASP A 229 -13.25 -14.10 -1.46
N VAL A 230 -12.19 -13.96 -2.27
CA VAL A 230 -11.82 -14.90 -3.32
C VAL A 230 -10.33 -15.29 -3.26
N TRP A 231 -9.60 -14.70 -2.31
CA TRP A 231 -8.18 -14.89 -2.11
C TRP A 231 -7.86 -15.26 -0.66
N ASP A 232 -7.27 -16.44 -0.44
CA ASP A 232 -6.69 -16.85 0.84
C ASP A 232 -5.25 -16.31 0.93
N ARG A 233 -5.12 -15.07 1.40
CA ARG A 233 -3.84 -14.33 1.50
C ARG A 233 -2.76 -15.12 2.23
N TYR A 234 -3.13 -15.88 3.22
CA TYR A 234 -2.22 -16.54 4.15
C TYR A 234 -2.11 -18.06 3.94
N ASP A 235 -2.81 -18.61 2.92
CA ASP A 235 -2.89 -20.06 2.68
C ASP A 235 -3.23 -20.79 3.99
N TYR A 236 -4.39 -20.41 4.60
CA TYR A 236 -4.80 -20.85 5.92
C TYR A 236 -4.83 -22.38 6.08
N ASN A 237 -5.22 -23.06 5.02
CA ASN A 237 -5.29 -24.52 5.01
C ASN A 237 -3.99 -25.19 4.53
N GLU A 238 -2.95 -24.42 4.23
CA GLU A 238 -1.63 -24.84 3.76
C GLU A 238 -1.67 -25.75 2.50
N ASN A 239 -2.63 -25.53 1.61
CA ASN A 239 -2.78 -26.32 0.40
C ASN A 239 -2.01 -25.79 -0.81
N GLY A 240 -1.53 -24.53 -0.74
CA GLY A 240 -0.80 -23.81 -1.78
C GLY A 240 -1.68 -23.23 -2.88
N ASN A 241 -3.02 -23.20 -2.65
CA ASN A 241 -3.99 -22.54 -3.51
C ASN A 241 -4.45 -21.25 -2.83
N PHE A 242 -4.06 -20.12 -3.38
CA PHE A 242 -4.44 -18.81 -2.88
C PHE A 242 -5.76 -18.29 -3.50
N ASN A 243 -6.27 -18.92 -4.56
CA ASN A 243 -7.49 -18.50 -5.23
C ASN A 243 -8.71 -19.24 -4.64
N GLU A 244 -8.98 -18.98 -3.38
CA GLU A 244 -10.12 -19.53 -2.64
C GLU A 244 -10.52 -18.58 -1.49
N ALA A 245 -11.77 -18.70 -1.05
CA ALA A 245 -12.30 -17.89 0.04
C ALA A 245 -11.77 -18.38 1.40
N ASP A 246 -11.46 -17.45 2.30
CA ASP A 246 -11.03 -17.74 3.67
C ASP A 246 -11.87 -17.04 4.74
N GLY A 247 -12.88 -16.25 4.31
CA GLY A 247 -13.81 -15.51 5.15
C GLY A 247 -13.37 -14.10 5.50
N TYR A 248 -12.18 -13.70 5.10
CA TYR A 248 -11.74 -12.31 5.18
C TYR A 248 -11.92 -11.61 3.84
N LEU A 249 -12.21 -10.30 3.87
CA LEU A 249 -12.14 -9.51 2.65
C LEU A 249 -10.68 -9.43 2.19
N ASP A 250 -10.46 -9.67 0.91
CA ASP A 250 -9.13 -9.71 0.29
C ASP A 250 -8.35 -8.39 0.47
N HIS A 251 -9.06 -7.26 0.23
CA HIS A 251 -8.55 -5.91 0.35
C HIS A 251 -9.65 -5.01 0.91
N PHE A 252 -9.38 -4.38 2.03
CA PHE A 252 -10.29 -3.44 2.68
C PHE A 252 -9.61 -2.09 2.89
N GLN A 253 -10.32 -1.02 2.56
CA GLN A 253 -9.88 0.35 2.70
C GLN A 253 -10.95 1.16 3.42
N ALA A 254 -10.56 2.02 4.36
CA ALA A 254 -11.47 2.95 5.01
C ALA A 254 -11.00 4.39 4.78
N VAL A 255 -11.90 5.25 4.34
CA VAL A 255 -11.64 6.69 4.23
C VAL A 255 -12.34 7.39 5.37
N HIS A 256 -11.59 8.11 6.20
CA HIS A 256 -12.18 8.89 7.30
C HIS A 256 -12.38 10.36 6.91
N ALA A 257 -13.45 10.97 7.41
CA ALA A 257 -13.69 12.39 7.22
C ALA A 257 -12.62 13.26 7.89
N GLY A 258 -12.39 14.44 7.35
CA GLY A 258 -11.38 15.38 7.85
C GLY A 258 -9.97 15.03 7.39
N GLY A 259 -9.01 15.88 7.75
CA GLY A 259 -7.61 15.73 7.36
C GLY A 259 -6.87 14.64 8.12
N GLY A 260 -5.83 14.10 7.50
CA GLY A 260 -4.89 13.16 8.11
C GLY A 260 -3.80 13.86 8.91
N GLU A 261 -3.30 13.20 9.97
CA GLU A 261 -2.20 13.73 10.78
C GLU A 261 -0.94 13.96 9.92
N GLU A 262 -0.66 13.09 8.94
CA GLU A 262 0.45 13.23 7.99
C GLU A 262 0.34 14.47 7.10
N GLY A 263 -0.86 14.96 6.84
CA GLY A 263 -1.15 16.21 6.14
C GLY A 263 -1.07 17.46 7.02
N GLY A 264 -0.81 17.29 8.34
CA GLY A 264 -0.72 18.37 9.31
C GLY A 264 -1.99 18.61 10.10
N ALA A 265 -2.96 17.69 10.09
CA ALA A 265 -4.07 17.69 11.03
C ALA A 265 -3.56 17.49 12.48
N PRO A 266 -4.38 17.84 13.51
CA PRO A 266 -3.99 17.66 14.91
C PRO A 266 -3.64 16.21 15.25
N ALA A 267 -2.81 16.01 16.28
CA ALA A 267 -2.35 14.71 16.77
C ALA A 267 -3.45 13.78 17.34
N ASP A 268 -4.69 14.17 17.22
CA ASP A 268 -5.89 13.38 17.52
C ASP A 268 -6.66 12.97 16.26
N ALA A 269 -6.11 13.27 15.07
CA ALA A 269 -6.55 12.70 13.80
C ALA A 269 -5.91 11.34 13.55
N ILE A 270 -6.52 10.56 12.69
CA ILE A 270 -5.94 9.26 12.27
C ILE A 270 -4.79 9.54 11.30
N TRP A 271 -3.64 8.89 11.52
CA TRP A 271 -2.53 8.83 10.57
C TRP A 271 -2.80 7.73 9.54
N SER A 272 -2.62 7.98 8.25
CA SER A 272 -2.73 6.96 7.20
C SER A 272 -1.81 5.77 7.49
N HIS A 273 -2.36 4.57 7.37
CA HIS A 273 -1.56 3.37 7.62
C HIS A 273 -2.22 2.08 7.06
N ARG A 274 -1.40 1.07 6.85
CA ARG A 274 -1.81 -0.32 6.69
C ARG A 274 -1.61 -1.06 8.01
N TRP A 275 -2.61 -1.83 8.44
CA TRP A 275 -2.50 -2.70 9.60
C TRP A 275 -3.42 -3.92 9.49
N TYR A 276 -3.53 -4.68 10.61
CA TYR A 276 -4.44 -5.81 10.80
C TYR A 276 -5.34 -5.54 12.00
N VAL A 277 -6.65 -5.44 11.77
CA VAL A 277 -7.61 -5.11 12.83
C VAL A 277 -7.71 -6.23 13.85
N ASN A 278 -7.82 -5.89 15.14
CA ASN A 278 -7.93 -6.83 16.25
C ASN A 278 -6.89 -7.97 16.20
N SER A 279 -5.64 -7.63 15.87
CA SER A 279 -4.56 -8.62 15.77
C SER A 279 -4.29 -9.38 17.08
N THR A 280 -4.67 -8.81 18.23
CA THR A 280 -4.60 -9.47 19.54
C THR A 280 -5.56 -10.64 19.69
N ASP A 281 -6.59 -10.73 18.87
CA ASP A 281 -7.58 -11.81 18.88
C ASP A 281 -7.16 -13.01 18.02
N TYR A 282 -5.95 -12.97 17.46
CA TYR A 282 -5.34 -14.11 16.77
C TYR A 282 -5.36 -15.36 17.65
N GLY A 283 -5.83 -16.46 17.09
CA GLY A 283 -6.00 -17.74 17.79
C GLY A 283 -7.33 -17.90 18.53
N THR A 284 -8.17 -16.87 18.59
CA THR A 284 -9.43 -16.91 19.37
C THR A 284 -10.66 -16.55 18.55
N THR A 285 -10.55 -15.67 17.56
CA THR A 285 -11.69 -15.14 16.80
C THR A 285 -11.40 -15.19 15.29
N GLY A 286 -12.45 -15.26 14.48
CA GLY A 286 -12.38 -15.23 13.03
C GLY A 286 -13.58 -15.92 12.36
N PRO A 287 -13.67 -15.86 11.03
CA PRO A 287 -14.77 -16.44 10.27
C PRO A 287 -14.81 -17.96 10.31
N VAL A 288 -15.97 -18.51 9.93
CA VAL A 288 -16.17 -19.95 9.71
C VAL A 288 -16.43 -20.20 8.24
N ILE A 289 -15.51 -20.87 7.57
CA ILE A 289 -15.61 -21.24 6.16
C ILE A 289 -15.62 -22.77 6.04
N ASP A 290 -16.62 -23.32 5.35
CA ASP A 290 -16.79 -24.76 5.14
C ASP A 290 -16.73 -25.60 6.43
N GLY A 291 -17.24 -25.02 7.53
CA GLY A 291 -17.25 -25.66 8.85
C GLY A 291 -15.90 -25.62 9.57
N ARG A 292 -14.91 -24.93 9.06
CA ARG A 292 -13.61 -24.68 9.70
C ARG A 292 -13.54 -23.24 10.16
N GLN A 293 -13.06 -23.04 11.38
CA GLN A 293 -12.85 -21.71 11.94
C GLN A 293 -11.46 -21.22 11.57
N ASN A 294 -11.39 -20.02 10.95
CA ASN A 294 -10.16 -19.36 10.62
C ASN A 294 -9.84 -18.32 11.71
N LEU A 295 -8.93 -18.64 12.62
CA LEU A 295 -8.71 -17.88 13.87
C LEU A 295 -7.63 -16.80 13.72
N TYR A 296 -7.70 -15.96 12.69
CA TYR A 296 -6.71 -14.89 12.53
C TYR A 296 -7.11 -13.56 13.20
N GLY A 297 -8.17 -13.54 14.02
CA GLY A 297 -8.69 -12.31 14.62
C GLY A 297 -9.58 -11.56 13.63
N GLY A 298 -9.44 -10.23 13.60
CA GLY A 298 -10.21 -9.40 12.69
C GLY A 298 -11.48 -8.82 13.28
N ALA A 299 -12.18 -8.00 12.50
CA ALA A 299 -13.48 -7.43 12.83
C ALA A 299 -14.57 -8.04 11.94
N GLN A 300 -15.61 -8.60 12.55
CA GLN A 300 -16.76 -9.12 11.82
C GLN A 300 -17.55 -7.95 11.23
N ILE A 301 -18.03 -8.10 10.01
CA ILE A 301 -18.85 -7.09 9.32
C ILE A 301 -20.31 -7.26 9.73
N GLY A 302 -20.75 -6.53 10.73
CA GLY A 302 -22.09 -6.63 11.29
C GLY A 302 -22.42 -8.06 11.72
N ALA A 303 -23.54 -8.60 11.24
CA ALA A 303 -23.93 -9.98 11.46
C ALA A 303 -23.64 -10.89 10.25
N SER A 304 -22.81 -10.47 9.31
CA SER A 304 -22.39 -11.28 8.17
C SER A 304 -21.43 -12.37 8.59
N LYS A 305 -21.13 -13.29 7.69
CA LYS A 305 -20.08 -14.31 7.92
C LYS A 305 -18.65 -13.83 7.58
N TYR A 306 -18.50 -12.60 7.10
CA TYR A 306 -17.24 -12.04 6.62
C TYR A 306 -16.59 -11.17 7.67
N PHE A 307 -15.27 -11.09 7.58
CA PHE A 307 -14.42 -10.31 8.47
C PHE A 307 -13.50 -9.39 7.68
N VAL A 308 -13.10 -8.30 8.29
CA VAL A 308 -11.92 -7.51 7.88
C VAL A 308 -10.75 -7.96 8.74
N GLY A 309 -9.64 -8.28 8.10
CA GLY A 309 -8.36 -8.56 8.74
C GLY A 309 -7.35 -7.45 8.42
N ASP A 310 -6.66 -7.58 7.28
CA ASP A 310 -5.82 -6.52 6.72
C ASP A 310 -6.67 -5.34 6.26
N TYR A 311 -6.20 -4.13 6.54
CA TYR A 311 -6.86 -2.91 6.13
C TYR A 311 -5.87 -1.80 5.84
N THR A 312 -6.30 -0.83 5.05
CA THR A 312 -5.70 0.50 4.97
C THR A 312 -6.69 1.54 5.44
N VAL A 313 -6.21 2.67 5.95
CA VAL A 313 -7.02 3.82 6.34
C VAL A 313 -6.34 5.09 5.90
N GLU A 314 -7.10 5.98 5.26
CA GLU A 314 -6.62 7.24 4.69
C GLU A 314 -7.62 8.36 4.95
N PRO A 315 -7.17 9.64 4.94
CA PRO A 315 -8.04 10.77 5.19
C PRO A 315 -8.86 11.18 3.96
N GLU A 316 -9.91 11.91 4.21
CA GLU A 316 -10.75 12.55 3.20
C GLU A 316 -9.93 13.38 2.20
N ASP A 317 -8.95 14.13 2.69
CA ASP A 317 -8.08 15.01 1.89
C ASP A 317 -6.80 14.32 1.40
N GLY A 318 -6.74 13.00 1.44
CA GLY A 318 -5.67 12.22 0.84
C GLY A 318 -5.68 12.32 -0.68
N GLY A 319 -4.54 12.66 -1.29
CA GLY A 319 -4.36 12.55 -2.74
C GLY A 319 -4.16 11.09 -3.16
N LEU A 320 -4.25 10.83 -4.47
CA LEU A 320 -4.03 9.50 -5.05
C LEU A 320 -2.76 8.80 -4.52
N GLY A 321 -1.70 9.60 -4.25
CA GLY A 321 -0.42 9.07 -3.80
C GLY A 321 -0.45 8.44 -2.43
N VAL A 322 -1.26 8.95 -1.50
CA VAL A 322 -1.45 8.36 -0.16
C VAL A 322 -2.16 7.02 -0.32
N PHE A 323 -3.28 6.97 -1.01
CA PHE A 323 -4.01 5.72 -1.28
C PHE A 323 -3.16 4.68 -2.01
N ALA A 324 -2.36 5.13 -2.98
CA ALA A 324 -1.46 4.21 -3.69
C ALA A 324 -0.33 3.69 -2.79
N HIS A 325 0.20 4.51 -1.89
CA HIS A 325 1.25 4.13 -0.93
C HIS A 325 0.73 3.06 0.03
N GLU A 326 -0.40 3.32 0.70
CA GLU A 326 -0.99 2.35 1.64
C GLU A 326 -1.39 1.04 0.95
N PHE A 327 -1.95 1.13 -0.26
CA PHE A 327 -2.23 -0.06 -1.04
C PHE A 327 -0.95 -0.82 -1.46
N GLY A 328 0.17 -0.12 -1.67
CA GLY A 328 1.49 -0.73 -1.83
C GLY A 328 1.89 -1.58 -0.63
N HIS A 329 1.62 -1.10 0.58
CA HIS A 329 1.79 -1.87 1.81
C HIS A 329 0.84 -3.07 1.89
N ASP A 330 -0.39 -2.91 1.45
CA ASP A 330 -1.33 -4.02 1.41
C ASP A 330 -0.89 -5.13 0.43
N LEU A 331 -0.22 -4.77 -0.65
CA LEU A 331 0.45 -5.73 -1.55
C LEU A 331 1.76 -6.29 -0.98
N GLY A 332 2.20 -5.82 0.18
CA GLY A 332 3.35 -6.32 0.95
C GLY A 332 4.64 -5.54 0.80
N LEU A 333 4.65 -4.39 0.13
CA LEU A 333 5.84 -3.53 0.03
C LEU A 333 6.18 -2.90 1.40
N PRO A 334 7.46 -2.80 1.77
CA PRO A 334 7.89 -2.03 2.92
C PRO A 334 8.05 -0.55 2.56
N ASP A 335 8.21 0.31 3.58
CA ASP A 335 8.71 1.66 3.41
C ASP A 335 10.12 1.67 2.86
N PHE A 336 10.40 2.66 2.01
CA PHE A 336 11.73 2.91 1.47
C PHE A 336 12.37 4.18 2.06
N TYR A 337 11.91 4.62 3.21
CA TYR A 337 12.52 5.65 4.06
C TYR A 337 12.85 5.10 5.44
N ASP A 338 13.63 5.83 6.22
CA ASP A 338 13.96 5.43 7.59
C ASP A 338 12.81 5.77 8.53
N THR A 339 11.99 4.80 8.87
CA THR A 339 10.84 4.93 9.79
C THR A 339 11.24 5.31 11.22
N ALA A 340 12.53 5.29 11.56
CA ALA A 340 13.04 5.80 12.83
C ALA A 340 13.36 7.31 12.79
N GLY A 341 13.05 8.01 11.69
CA GLY A 341 13.26 9.44 11.53
C GLY A 341 14.69 9.83 11.09
N GLY A 342 15.39 8.91 10.43
CA GLY A 342 16.70 9.14 9.81
C GLY A 342 16.60 9.78 8.42
N GLU A 343 17.67 9.63 7.63
CA GLU A 343 17.71 10.17 6.28
C GLU A 343 16.76 9.41 5.34
N ASN A 344 16.00 10.16 4.51
CA ASN A 344 15.24 9.63 3.41
C ASN A 344 16.12 9.56 2.14
N GLY A 345 16.85 8.46 1.98
CA GLY A 345 17.78 8.26 0.85
C GLY A 345 17.08 8.06 -0.50
N THR A 346 15.82 7.68 -0.52
CA THR A 346 15.02 7.48 -1.74
C THR A 346 14.23 8.73 -2.12
N ALA A 347 13.96 9.62 -1.17
CA ALA A 347 13.28 10.90 -1.39
C ALA A 347 12.01 10.73 -2.26
N PHE A 348 11.91 11.52 -3.35
CA PHE A 348 10.76 11.51 -4.27
C PHE A 348 10.87 10.46 -5.40
N TRP A 349 11.86 9.55 -5.36
CA TRP A 349 12.11 8.60 -6.44
C TRP A 349 11.26 7.35 -6.39
N THR A 350 10.49 7.15 -5.34
CA THR A 350 9.59 6.00 -5.21
C THR A 350 8.28 6.37 -4.52
N LEU A 351 7.20 5.66 -4.90
CA LEU A 351 5.92 5.72 -4.23
C LEU A 351 6.04 5.42 -2.73
N MET A 352 6.84 4.39 -2.37
CA MET A 352 7.00 3.93 -0.99
C MET A 352 7.90 4.83 -0.15
N SER A 353 7.95 6.12 -0.50
CA SER A 353 8.64 7.21 0.17
C SER A 353 7.96 8.54 -0.21
N SER A 354 8.66 9.67 -0.15
CA SER A 354 8.08 10.99 -0.47
C SER A 354 7.56 11.14 -1.90
N GLY A 355 7.76 10.16 -2.77
CA GLY A 355 7.14 10.13 -4.10
C GLY A 355 5.62 10.10 -4.07
N SER A 356 5.00 9.65 -2.98
CA SER A 356 3.54 9.71 -2.77
C SER A 356 2.99 11.15 -2.79
N TRP A 357 3.81 12.14 -2.49
CA TRP A 357 3.42 13.55 -2.41
C TRP A 357 3.57 14.33 -3.72
N LEU A 358 4.00 13.70 -4.81
CA LEU A 358 4.20 14.39 -6.09
C LEU A 358 2.86 14.78 -6.74
N GLY A 359 2.89 15.89 -7.47
CA GLY A 359 1.79 16.45 -8.25
C GLY A 359 2.32 17.19 -9.47
N HIS A 360 1.43 17.85 -10.21
CA HIS A 360 1.79 18.62 -11.42
C HIS A 360 2.46 19.98 -11.13
N GLY A 361 2.64 20.36 -9.87
CA GLY A 361 3.23 21.63 -9.49
C GLY A 361 2.29 22.85 -9.63
N ASP A 362 1.01 22.61 -9.75
CA ASP A 362 -0.07 23.59 -9.87
C ASP A 362 -0.78 23.89 -8.54
N GLY A 363 -0.21 23.40 -7.43
CA GLY A 363 -0.78 23.49 -6.09
C GLY A 363 -1.49 22.23 -5.65
N SER A 364 -1.69 21.25 -6.55
CA SER A 364 -2.16 19.91 -6.16
C SER A 364 -1.01 19.09 -5.58
N ILE A 365 -1.27 18.35 -4.51
CA ILE A 365 -0.30 17.49 -3.86
C ILE A 365 -0.81 16.03 -3.87
N GLY A 366 0.09 15.08 -4.09
CA GLY A 366 -0.24 13.67 -4.10
C GLY A 366 -1.13 13.21 -5.28
N THR A 367 -1.31 14.03 -6.30
CA THR A 367 -2.19 13.71 -7.43
C THR A 367 -1.52 12.89 -8.53
N THR A 368 -0.18 12.97 -8.60
CA THR A 368 0.62 12.26 -9.61
C THR A 368 1.82 11.62 -8.93
N PRO A 369 1.60 10.54 -8.16
CA PRO A 369 2.66 9.95 -7.34
C PRO A 369 3.84 9.43 -8.16
N GLY A 370 5.01 9.43 -7.54
CA GLY A 370 6.24 8.85 -8.05
C GLY A 370 6.06 7.37 -8.38
N LEU A 371 6.84 6.90 -9.32
CA LEU A 371 6.72 5.54 -9.83
C LEU A 371 7.62 4.58 -9.02
N MET A 372 7.30 3.29 -9.05
CA MET A 372 8.09 2.26 -8.39
C MET A 372 9.39 1.97 -9.13
N GLY A 373 10.46 1.79 -8.36
CA GLY A 373 11.74 1.34 -8.86
C GLY A 373 11.79 -0.15 -9.22
N PRO A 374 12.91 -0.62 -9.80
CA PRO A 374 13.06 -2.03 -10.17
C PRO A 374 12.96 -2.99 -8.98
N GLU A 375 13.38 -2.58 -7.79
CA GLU A 375 13.37 -3.44 -6.60
C GLU A 375 11.95 -3.71 -6.11
N GLU A 376 11.10 -2.69 -6.05
CA GLU A 376 9.68 -2.78 -5.70
C GLU A 376 8.92 -3.64 -6.71
N LYS A 377 9.15 -3.39 -8.01
CA LYS A 377 8.55 -4.19 -9.08
C LYS A 377 9.00 -5.65 -9.06
N LEU A 378 10.26 -5.91 -8.69
CA LEU A 378 10.74 -7.28 -8.49
C LEU A 378 10.05 -7.92 -7.27
N TYR A 379 9.88 -7.17 -6.20
CA TYR A 379 9.22 -7.63 -4.98
C TYR A 379 7.79 -8.11 -5.26
N LEU A 380 7.08 -7.40 -6.15
CA LEU A 380 5.73 -7.73 -6.58
C LEU A 380 5.67 -8.73 -7.75
N GLY A 381 6.83 -9.11 -8.33
CA GLY A 381 6.89 -10.03 -9.46
C GLY A 381 6.58 -9.39 -10.81
N TRP A 382 6.52 -8.08 -10.89
CA TRP A 382 6.14 -7.34 -12.10
C TRP A 382 7.31 -6.98 -13.01
N LEU A 383 8.56 -7.10 -12.54
CA LEU A 383 9.74 -6.70 -13.28
C LEU A 383 10.18 -7.75 -14.31
N ASP A 384 10.22 -7.37 -15.57
CA ASP A 384 10.90 -8.12 -16.62
C ASP A 384 12.32 -7.58 -16.79
N TYR A 385 13.32 -8.41 -16.51
CA TYR A 385 14.72 -7.99 -16.52
C TYR A 385 15.61 -9.00 -17.25
N VAL A 386 16.76 -8.53 -17.73
CA VAL A 386 17.83 -9.37 -18.26
C VAL A 386 19.00 -9.40 -17.27
N GLU A 387 19.59 -10.58 -17.10
CA GLU A 387 20.77 -10.74 -16.26
C GLU A 387 22.07 -10.62 -17.06
N VAL A 388 23.04 -9.92 -16.49
CA VAL A 388 24.37 -9.73 -17.04
C VAL A 388 25.39 -10.18 -16.00
N GLY A 389 26.29 -11.08 -16.38
CA GLY A 389 27.38 -11.53 -15.52
C GLY A 389 28.50 -10.51 -15.42
N ALA A 390 29.25 -10.58 -14.32
CA ALA A 390 30.42 -9.72 -14.14
C ALA A 390 31.42 -9.89 -15.29
N GLY A 391 31.91 -8.76 -15.82
CA GLY A 391 32.87 -8.74 -16.93
C GLY A 391 32.27 -9.00 -18.33
N GLN A 392 30.97 -9.21 -18.44
CA GLN A 392 30.28 -9.29 -19.72
C GLN A 392 30.00 -7.87 -20.26
N SER A 393 30.05 -7.75 -21.58
CA SER A 393 29.63 -6.54 -22.30
C SER A 393 28.43 -6.90 -23.17
N VAL A 394 27.30 -6.28 -22.93
CA VAL A 394 26.06 -6.54 -23.65
C VAL A 394 25.37 -5.25 -24.01
N THR A 395 24.52 -5.31 -25.03
CA THR A 395 23.64 -4.20 -25.40
C THR A 395 22.22 -4.73 -25.43
N HIS A 396 21.34 -4.11 -24.64
CA HIS A 396 19.91 -4.43 -24.62
C HIS A 396 19.08 -3.16 -24.85
N THR A 397 17.98 -3.32 -25.57
CA THR A 397 16.93 -2.30 -25.60
C THR A 397 16.00 -2.56 -24.43
N LEU A 398 15.81 -1.53 -23.61
CA LEU A 398 14.86 -1.57 -22.49
C LEU A 398 13.54 -0.94 -22.92
N SER A 399 12.44 -1.51 -22.49
CA SER A 399 11.11 -0.93 -22.59
C SER A 399 10.88 0.04 -21.44
N PRO A 400 9.98 1.04 -21.60
CA PRO A 400 9.56 1.88 -20.47
C PRO A 400 9.05 1.03 -19.32
N ALA A 401 9.52 1.33 -18.12
CA ALA A 401 9.16 0.56 -16.93
C ALA A 401 7.74 0.87 -16.41
N GLN A 402 7.13 1.94 -16.89
CA GLN A 402 5.85 2.48 -16.42
C GLN A 402 4.82 2.59 -17.56
N ASP A 403 4.79 1.62 -18.43
CA ASP A 403 3.84 1.55 -19.52
C ASP A 403 3.06 0.24 -19.41
N ALA A 404 1.74 0.33 -19.27
CA ALA A 404 0.86 -0.84 -19.18
C ALA A 404 0.96 -1.76 -20.41
N ALA A 405 1.34 -1.22 -21.56
CA ALA A 405 1.54 -1.98 -22.80
C ALA A 405 2.99 -2.43 -23.02
N ALA A 406 3.93 -2.07 -22.14
CA ALA A 406 5.35 -2.38 -22.31
C ALA A 406 5.58 -3.88 -22.32
N LYS A 407 6.41 -4.32 -23.27
CA LYS A 407 6.85 -5.72 -23.41
C LYS A 407 8.36 -5.78 -23.55
N GLY A 408 8.94 -6.83 -23.00
CA GLY A 408 10.38 -7.02 -23.00
C GLY A 408 11.03 -6.54 -21.72
N TYR A 409 12.36 -6.46 -21.73
CA TYR A 409 13.10 -6.11 -20.50
C TYR A 409 12.94 -4.66 -20.12
N GLN A 410 12.68 -4.40 -18.84
CA GLN A 410 12.55 -3.08 -18.24
C GLN A 410 13.79 -2.68 -17.45
N ALA A 411 14.61 -3.66 -17.07
CA ALA A 411 15.82 -3.43 -16.30
C ALA A 411 16.93 -4.41 -16.69
N VAL A 412 18.16 -4.05 -16.33
CA VAL A 412 19.33 -4.91 -16.41
C VAL A 412 19.80 -5.20 -14.99
N LYS A 413 19.83 -6.48 -14.62
CA LYS A 413 20.37 -6.94 -13.35
C LYS A 413 21.82 -7.38 -13.56
N VAL A 414 22.75 -6.72 -12.88
CA VAL A 414 24.17 -7.09 -12.88
C VAL A 414 24.50 -7.89 -11.64
N ASN A 415 24.89 -9.15 -11.82
CA ASN A 415 25.35 -10.00 -10.73
C ASN A 415 26.81 -9.68 -10.40
N LEU A 416 27.06 -9.14 -9.21
CA LEU A 416 28.39 -8.82 -8.71
C LEU A 416 28.88 -9.93 -7.78
N PRO A 417 29.68 -10.89 -8.24
CA PRO A 417 30.27 -11.88 -7.35
C PRO A 417 31.27 -11.21 -6.40
N ASN A 418 31.20 -11.55 -5.14
CA ASN A 418 32.12 -11.07 -4.11
C ASN A 418 32.11 -9.54 -3.81
N ALA A 419 30.98 -8.87 -4.00
CA ALA A 419 30.84 -7.52 -3.48
C ALA A 419 30.89 -7.53 -1.94
N THR A 420 32.12 -7.37 -1.39
CA THR A 420 32.29 -7.10 0.05
C THR A 420 31.95 -5.64 0.29
N ARG A 421 30.86 -5.36 0.98
CA ARG A 421 30.63 -4.02 1.51
C ARG A 421 31.71 -3.70 2.55
N THR A 422 32.59 -2.76 2.25
CA THR A 422 33.45 -2.17 3.27
C THR A 422 32.60 -1.32 4.21
N ALA A 423 32.71 -1.63 5.47
CA ALA A 423 31.95 -1.09 6.58
C ALA A 423 31.79 0.44 6.56
N ASN A 424 30.57 0.90 6.54
CA ASN A 424 30.04 2.07 7.25
C ASN A 424 28.50 2.13 7.12
N TYR A 425 27.89 1.10 6.58
CA TYR A 425 26.43 0.97 6.54
C TYR A 425 26.03 -0.28 7.30
N VAL A 426 24.90 -0.21 8.03
CA VAL A 426 24.26 -1.34 8.71
C VAL A 426 24.20 -2.51 7.73
N THR A 427 24.81 -3.62 8.07
CA THR A 427 24.94 -4.79 7.22
C THR A 427 23.55 -5.43 7.02
N PRO A 428 23.00 -5.48 5.81
CA PRO A 428 21.90 -6.40 5.56
C PRO A 428 22.42 -7.84 5.77
N PRO A 429 21.56 -8.78 6.14
CA PRO A 429 21.94 -10.18 6.27
C PRO A 429 22.58 -10.68 4.99
N GLU A 430 23.50 -11.64 5.11
CA GLU A 430 24.31 -12.20 4.03
C GLU A 430 23.44 -12.61 2.82
N GLY A 431 23.66 -11.98 1.68
CA GLY A 431 22.96 -12.25 0.43
C GLY A 431 23.72 -11.70 -0.77
N ASN A 432 23.42 -12.24 -1.96
CA ASN A 432 23.98 -11.73 -3.20
C ASN A 432 23.42 -10.32 -3.48
N HIS A 433 24.30 -9.34 -3.58
CA HIS A 433 23.93 -8.00 -3.97
C HIS A 433 23.74 -7.92 -5.48
N ALA A 434 22.63 -7.38 -5.93
CA ALA A 434 22.38 -7.04 -7.31
C ALA A 434 22.23 -5.52 -7.44
N TRP A 435 22.68 -4.96 -8.56
CA TRP A 435 22.45 -3.58 -8.96
C TRP A 435 21.56 -3.56 -10.20
N TRP A 436 20.61 -2.66 -10.21
CA TRP A 436 19.59 -2.52 -11.28
C TRP A 436 19.90 -1.35 -12.22
#